data_fcf434b85fb360615b3c937c1fed860a
#
_entry.id   fcf434b85fb360615b3c937c1fed860a
#
_cell.length_a   1.000
_cell.length_b   1.000
_cell.length_c   1.000
_cell.angle_alpha   90.00
_cell.angle_beta   90.00
_cell.angle_gamma   90.00
#
_symmetry.space_group_name_H-M   'P 1'
#
loop_
_entity.id
_entity.type
_entity.pdbx_description
1 polymer ?
#
loop_
_entity_poly.entity_id
_entity_poly.type
_entity_poly.pdbx_seq_one_letter_code
_entity_poly.pdbx_strand_id
1 'polypeptide(L)'
;VGSEMCIRDRRQGYKPRVALVSEEKKNAFDRDIQQITHLITREYSRGVDGNWLKGLIEEYHHPNINARGGNKSEEYLLSYQIQKYVDETPLAFESRKHHLDNLNKVLRYERFRHEVMHQRGFHLCIDSITADDIRDFKFWLQEEHKYVDMYPVFYQNEVRRNVEQVRSENSMSGSLYRVRTVIKWCIKRGLTRNNPFDQYQIAQPMYGDPFYLTLEERDKVYYADLSGMGASYPVYRDIFMFQCLIGCRVSDLNRLTKANIVDGCVEYIPQKTKLEHAGTVRVPLNQKALDILERYKDLEEALLPRFSHFGYNKKIKEILKYVGIDRMVRVLDPKTREDVARPLYEVATTHTARKTFIGNLYKQVKDPNLIASMSGHSEGSRAFARYRKIDDEMKKELVNLLD
;
A
#
# COMPACT_ATOMS: atom_id res chain seq x y z
N VAL A 1 14.97 25.73 -38.62
CA VAL A 1 15.83 26.57 -37.75
C VAL A 1 16.57 25.72 -36.75
N GLY A 2 15.99 24.59 -36.28
CA GLY A 2 16.66 23.67 -35.34
C GLY A 2 17.70 22.73 -35.97
N SER A 3 17.57 22.40 -37.26
CA SER A 3 18.44 21.44 -37.95
C SER A 3 19.83 21.98 -38.26
N GLU A 4 19.95 23.26 -38.60
CA GLU A 4 21.26 23.86 -38.92
C GLU A 4 22.13 24.09 -37.66
N MET A 5 21.53 24.35 -36.51
CA MET A 5 22.27 24.47 -35.25
C MET A 5 22.85 23.13 -34.77
N CYS A 6 22.13 22.03 -34.99
CA CYS A 6 22.64 20.68 -34.67
C CYS A 6 23.80 20.24 -35.56
N ILE A 7 23.85 20.70 -36.80
CA ILE A 7 24.93 20.34 -37.78
C ILE A 7 26.21 21.14 -37.51
N ARG A 8 26.10 22.39 -37.08
CA ARG A 8 27.28 23.22 -36.77
C ARG A 8 28.00 22.77 -35.50
N ASP A 9 27.28 22.33 -34.50
CA ASP A 9 27.86 21.89 -33.22
C ASP A 9 28.56 20.50 -33.29
N ARG A 10 28.28 19.68 -34.31
CA ARG A 10 28.98 18.41 -34.56
C ARG A 10 30.48 18.56 -34.85
N ARG A 11 30.92 19.71 -35.40
CA ARG A 11 32.34 19.95 -35.66
C ARG A 11 33.15 20.43 -34.47
N GLN A 12 32.48 20.84 -33.38
CA GLN A 12 33.14 21.40 -32.18
C GLN A 12 32.92 20.58 -30.89
N GLY A 13 32.26 19.44 -30.99
CA GLY A 13 31.83 18.69 -29.81
C GLY A 13 30.69 19.40 -29.05
N TYR A 14 29.54 18.77 -28.96
CA TYR A 14 28.39 19.29 -28.25
C TYR A 14 28.74 19.58 -26.80
N LYS A 15 28.75 20.82 -26.40
CA LYS A 15 28.83 21.23 -24.99
C LYS A 15 27.44 21.64 -24.53
N PRO A 16 26.74 20.85 -23.69
CA PRO A 16 25.45 21.26 -23.17
C PRO A 16 25.62 22.53 -22.37
N ARG A 17 24.85 23.58 -22.68
CA ARG A 17 24.82 24.86 -21.95
C ARG A 17 24.19 24.74 -20.53
N VAL A 18 23.84 23.56 -20.10
CA VAL A 18 23.09 23.36 -18.85
C VAL A 18 24.04 22.92 -17.74
N ALA A 19 24.54 23.91 -17.00
CA ALA A 19 25.37 23.70 -15.81
C ALA A 19 24.64 23.05 -14.61
N LEU A 20 23.38 22.60 -14.78
CA LEU A 20 22.50 22.12 -13.70
C LEU A 20 21.92 20.72 -13.91
N VAL A 21 22.34 19.98 -14.94
CA VAL A 21 21.87 18.61 -15.16
C VAL A 21 22.88 17.65 -14.54
N SER A 22 22.41 16.69 -13.73
CA SER A 22 23.27 15.66 -13.14
C SER A 22 24.03 14.89 -14.25
N GLU A 23 25.23 14.42 -13.94
CA GLU A 23 26.09 13.68 -14.87
C GLU A 23 25.37 12.44 -15.44
N GLU A 24 24.50 11.80 -14.66
CA GLU A 24 23.64 10.69 -15.12
C GLU A 24 22.67 11.09 -16.22
N LYS A 25 22.03 12.26 -16.11
CA LYS A 25 21.11 12.78 -17.13
C LYS A 25 21.86 13.16 -18.39
N LYS A 26 23.06 13.71 -18.24
CA LYS A 26 23.95 14.02 -19.37
C LYS A 26 24.36 12.74 -20.10
N ASN A 27 24.79 11.72 -19.39
CA ASN A 27 25.20 10.43 -19.95
C ASN A 27 24.02 9.68 -20.60
N ALA A 28 22.79 9.84 -20.08
CA ALA A 28 21.58 9.31 -20.70
C ALA A 28 21.26 10.03 -22.01
N PHE A 29 21.32 11.36 -22.03
CA PHE A 29 21.11 12.16 -23.22
C PHE A 29 22.16 11.88 -24.32
N ASP A 30 23.43 11.76 -23.96
CA ASP A 30 24.50 11.44 -24.92
C ASP A 30 24.32 10.04 -25.53
N ARG A 31 23.86 9.06 -24.73
CA ARG A 31 23.49 7.72 -25.23
C ARG A 31 22.31 7.77 -26.18
N ASP A 32 21.26 8.52 -25.87
CA ASP A 32 20.11 8.70 -26.76
C ASP A 32 20.52 9.31 -28.12
N ILE A 33 21.34 10.37 -28.09
CA ILE A 33 21.85 10.99 -29.31
C ILE A 33 22.67 10.01 -30.15
N GLN A 34 23.53 9.20 -29.54
CA GLN A 34 24.32 8.18 -30.23
C GLN A 34 23.42 7.12 -30.86
N GLN A 35 22.42 6.62 -30.14
CA GLN A 35 21.50 5.59 -30.62
C GLN A 35 20.62 6.11 -31.78
N ILE A 36 20.06 7.32 -31.67
CA ILE A 36 19.28 7.96 -32.73
C ILE A 36 20.16 8.18 -33.95
N THR A 37 21.40 8.63 -33.76
CA THR A 37 22.34 8.83 -34.89
C THR A 37 22.66 7.51 -35.59
N HIS A 38 22.84 6.43 -34.85
CA HIS A 38 23.06 5.10 -35.41
C HIS A 38 21.83 4.60 -36.19
N LEU A 39 20.62 4.80 -35.68
CA LEU A 39 19.38 4.48 -36.37
C LEU A 39 19.21 5.27 -37.66
N ILE A 40 19.44 6.58 -37.61
CA ILE A 40 19.39 7.44 -38.84
C ILE A 40 20.37 6.92 -39.86
N THR A 41 21.59 6.57 -39.48
CA THR A 41 22.63 6.08 -40.41
C THR A 41 22.26 4.75 -41.06
N ARG A 42 21.62 3.85 -40.26
CA ARG A 42 21.20 2.52 -40.75
C ARG A 42 19.98 2.58 -41.67
N GLU A 43 18.98 3.39 -41.31
CA GLU A 43 17.69 3.42 -42.02
C GLU A 43 17.62 4.48 -43.13
N TYR A 44 18.65 5.33 -43.27
CA TYR A 44 18.66 6.42 -44.28
C TYR A 44 18.69 5.86 -45.70
N SER A 45 17.75 6.29 -46.51
CA SER A 45 17.76 6.07 -47.97
C SER A 45 17.57 7.39 -48.74
N ARG A 46 18.02 7.45 -50.00
CA ARG A 46 17.83 8.65 -50.84
C ARG A 46 16.34 8.88 -51.09
N GLY A 47 15.88 10.12 -50.90
CA GLY A 47 14.50 10.52 -51.16
C GLY A 47 13.59 10.56 -49.94
N VAL A 48 14.11 10.31 -48.72
CA VAL A 48 13.34 10.48 -47.46
C VAL A 48 13.21 11.96 -47.10
N ASP A 49 12.08 12.32 -46.54
CA ASP A 49 11.72 13.68 -46.12
C ASP A 49 11.82 13.89 -44.59
N GLY A 50 11.44 15.12 -44.15
CA GLY A 50 11.40 15.43 -42.71
C GLY A 50 10.38 14.63 -41.91
N ASN A 51 9.34 14.10 -42.57
CA ASN A 51 8.34 13.26 -41.91
C ASN A 51 8.90 11.86 -41.59
N TRP A 52 9.75 11.33 -42.50
CA TRP A 52 10.48 10.09 -42.22
C TRP A 52 11.39 10.22 -40.97
N LEU A 53 12.17 11.30 -40.91
CA LEU A 53 13.06 11.55 -39.77
C LEU A 53 12.27 11.68 -38.46
N LYS A 54 11.15 12.40 -38.50
CA LYS A 54 10.26 12.55 -37.37
C LYS A 54 9.66 11.21 -36.94
N GLY A 55 9.21 10.40 -37.90
CA GLY A 55 8.71 9.04 -37.65
C GLY A 55 9.79 8.15 -37.05
N LEU A 56 11.03 8.20 -37.52
CA LEU A 56 12.15 7.42 -36.98
C LEU A 56 12.52 7.82 -35.55
N ILE A 57 12.48 9.10 -35.22
CA ILE A 57 12.72 9.61 -33.87
C ILE A 57 11.56 9.20 -32.93
N GLU A 58 10.31 9.29 -33.41
CA GLU A 58 9.14 8.81 -32.67
C GLU A 58 9.20 7.30 -32.44
N GLU A 59 9.64 6.52 -33.41
CA GLU A 59 9.83 5.08 -33.30
C GLU A 59 10.96 4.70 -32.30
N TYR A 60 12.05 5.48 -32.30
CA TYR A 60 13.13 5.30 -31.32
C TYR A 60 12.67 5.55 -29.90
N HIS A 61 11.96 6.64 -29.65
CA HIS A 61 11.43 6.95 -28.32
C HIS A 61 10.21 6.09 -27.94
N HIS A 62 9.54 5.51 -28.94
CA HIS A 62 8.32 4.72 -28.80
C HIS A 62 8.33 3.51 -29.74
N PRO A 63 9.25 2.55 -29.54
CA PRO A 63 9.51 1.45 -30.51
C PRO A 63 8.30 0.58 -30.83
N ASN A 64 7.22 0.70 -30.09
CA ASN A 64 5.98 -0.08 -30.26
C ASN A 64 4.81 0.70 -30.86
N ILE A 65 4.95 2.01 -31.13
CA ILE A 65 3.85 2.81 -31.67
C ILE A 65 3.68 2.56 -33.18
N ASN A 66 4.78 2.46 -33.91
CA ASN A 66 4.76 2.32 -35.40
C ASN A 66 4.86 0.87 -35.89
N ALA A 67 5.44 -0.05 -35.12
CA ALA A 67 5.51 -1.46 -35.48
C ALA A 67 4.14 -2.19 -35.48
N ARG A 68 3.10 -1.51 -35.03
CA ARG A 68 1.72 -2.02 -34.98
C ARG A 68 0.77 -1.00 -35.57
N GLY A 69 0.96 -0.66 -36.83
CA GLY A 69 0.07 0.21 -37.62
C GLY A 69 -1.37 -0.27 -37.58
N GLY A 70 -2.17 0.37 -36.72
CA GLY A 70 -3.58 0.20 -36.56
C GLY A 70 -4.03 0.95 -35.31
N ASN A 71 -5.16 1.65 -35.39
CA ASN A 71 -5.89 2.09 -34.19
C ASN A 71 -5.92 0.95 -33.19
N LYS A 72 -5.06 1.00 -32.16
CA LYS A 72 -5.14 0.00 -31.08
C LYS A 72 -6.53 0.11 -30.51
N SER A 73 -7.33 -0.95 -30.64
CA SER A 73 -8.66 -0.97 -30.05
C SER A 73 -8.48 -0.64 -28.55
N GLU A 74 -9.38 0.14 -27.99
CA GLU A 74 -9.35 0.54 -26.58
C GLU A 74 -9.16 -0.67 -25.64
N GLU A 75 -9.57 -1.85 -26.12
CA GLU A 75 -9.42 -3.11 -25.40
C GLU A 75 -7.98 -3.50 -25.02
N TYR A 76 -6.96 -2.97 -25.69
CA TYR A 76 -5.57 -3.23 -25.34
C TYR A 76 -5.01 -2.24 -24.32
N LEU A 77 -5.73 -1.19 -23.98
CA LEU A 77 -5.28 -0.24 -22.96
C LEU A 77 -5.32 -0.88 -21.58
N LEU A 78 -4.25 -0.72 -20.81
CA LEU A 78 -4.20 -1.20 -19.42
C LEU A 78 -5.31 -0.58 -18.57
N SER A 79 -5.59 0.71 -18.76
CA SER A 79 -6.67 1.43 -18.08
C SER A 79 -8.03 0.81 -18.35
N TYR A 80 -8.34 0.49 -19.61
CA TYR A 80 -9.57 -0.22 -19.98
C TYR A 80 -9.65 -1.60 -19.32
N GLN A 81 -8.56 -2.35 -19.33
CA GLN A 81 -8.53 -3.69 -18.75
C GLN A 81 -8.63 -3.68 -17.22
N ILE A 82 -8.11 -2.65 -16.54
CA ILE A 82 -8.33 -2.49 -15.09
C ILE A 82 -9.81 -2.28 -14.79
N GLN A 83 -10.48 -1.41 -15.56
CA GLN A 83 -11.93 -1.17 -15.40
C GLN A 83 -12.72 -2.44 -15.64
N LYS A 84 -12.46 -3.14 -16.74
CA LYS A 84 -13.14 -4.39 -17.09
C LYS A 84 -12.90 -5.49 -16.05
N TYR A 85 -11.68 -5.61 -15.52
CA TYR A 85 -11.38 -6.53 -14.43
C TYR A 85 -12.24 -6.25 -13.18
N VAL A 86 -12.39 -4.98 -12.83
CA VAL A 86 -13.19 -4.53 -11.68
C VAL A 86 -14.67 -4.83 -11.88
N ASP A 87 -15.17 -4.72 -13.11
CA ASP A 87 -16.59 -4.92 -13.43
C ASP A 87 -16.98 -6.40 -13.55
N GLU A 88 -16.06 -7.23 -14.03
CA GLU A 88 -16.34 -8.65 -14.30
C GLU A 88 -15.90 -9.58 -13.16
N THR A 89 -15.06 -9.11 -12.22
CA THR A 89 -14.55 -9.95 -11.13
C THR A 89 -15.34 -9.68 -9.84
N PRO A 90 -15.81 -10.72 -9.13
CA PRO A 90 -16.48 -10.56 -7.84
C PRO A 90 -15.49 -10.16 -6.76
N LEU A 91 -15.17 -8.87 -6.68
CA LEU A 91 -14.22 -8.31 -5.72
C LEU A 91 -14.93 -7.84 -4.45
N ALA A 92 -14.30 -8.05 -3.30
CA ALA A 92 -14.71 -7.39 -2.06
C ALA A 92 -14.62 -5.85 -2.23
N PHE A 93 -15.50 -5.11 -1.56
CA PHE A 93 -15.63 -3.64 -1.68
C PHE A 93 -14.29 -2.90 -1.61
N GLU A 94 -13.46 -3.19 -0.60
CA GLU A 94 -12.15 -2.54 -0.46
C GLU A 94 -11.16 -2.93 -1.58
N SER A 95 -11.22 -4.17 -2.05
CA SER A 95 -10.39 -4.60 -3.19
C SER A 95 -10.79 -3.89 -4.47
N ARG A 96 -12.10 -3.77 -4.73
CA ARG A 96 -12.65 -2.98 -5.85
C ARG A 96 -12.15 -1.53 -5.80
N LYS A 97 -12.30 -0.88 -4.64
CA LYS A 97 -11.83 0.49 -4.42
C LYS A 97 -10.34 0.64 -4.70
N HIS A 98 -9.52 -0.27 -4.22
CA HIS A 98 -8.08 -0.24 -4.45
C HIS A 98 -7.68 -0.41 -5.92
N HIS A 99 -8.42 -1.20 -6.71
CA HIS A 99 -8.19 -1.30 -8.14
C HIS A 99 -8.59 -0.01 -8.87
N LEU A 100 -9.70 0.63 -8.49
CA LEU A 100 -10.13 1.92 -9.03
C LEU A 100 -9.15 3.05 -8.66
N ASP A 101 -8.65 3.09 -7.42
CA ASP A 101 -7.57 4.01 -7.03
C ASP A 101 -6.30 3.79 -7.86
N ASN A 102 -6.01 2.55 -8.23
CA ASN A 102 -4.87 2.23 -9.08
C ASN A 102 -5.11 2.62 -10.53
N LEU A 103 -6.33 2.46 -11.05
CA LEU A 103 -6.75 2.98 -12.36
C LEU A 103 -6.52 4.48 -12.46
N ASN A 104 -6.95 5.24 -11.46
CA ASN A 104 -6.74 6.69 -11.42
C ASN A 104 -5.25 7.07 -11.45
N LYS A 105 -4.37 6.27 -10.83
CA LYS A 105 -2.91 6.48 -10.90
C LYS A 105 -2.37 6.20 -12.30
N VAL A 106 -2.82 5.14 -12.95
CA VAL A 106 -2.43 4.80 -14.34
C VAL A 106 -2.87 5.91 -15.30
N LEU A 107 -4.13 6.33 -15.25
CA LEU A 107 -4.66 7.41 -16.10
C LEU A 107 -3.91 8.73 -15.86
N ARG A 108 -3.61 9.07 -14.61
CA ARG A 108 -2.88 10.29 -14.29
C ARG A 108 -1.41 10.21 -14.76
N TYR A 109 -0.78 9.04 -14.68
CA TYR A 109 0.55 8.82 -15.22
C TYR A 109 0.57 8.99 -16.76
N GLU A 110 -0.35 8.37 -17.48
CA GLU A 110 -0.47 8.53 -18.92
C GLU A 110 -0.69 9.99 -19.31
N ARG A 111 -1.60 10.69 -18.61
CA ARG A 111 -1.83 12.13 -18.81
C ARG A 111 -0.57 12.95 -18.51
N PHE A 112 0.20 12.62 -17.47
CA PHE A 112 1.47 13.28 -17.14
C PHE A 112 2.50 13.10 -18.29
N ARG A 113 2.60 11.91 -18.85
CA ARG A 113 3.46 11.63 -20.01
C ARG A 113 3.03 12.44 -21.22
N HIS A 114 1.73 12.62 -21.44
CA HIS A 114 1.21 13.43 -22.57
C HIS A 114 1.45 14.93 -22.37
N GLU A 115 0.99 15.48 -21.26
CA GLU A 115 0.89 16.92 -21.05
C GLU A 115 2.22 17.53 -20.58
N VAL A 116 2.93 16.84 -19.70
CA VAL A 116 4.16 17.35 -19.08
C VAL A 116 5.42 16.87 -19.82
N MET A 117 5.46 15.59 -20.19
CA MET A 117 6.62 15.01 -20.88
C MET A 117 6.50 15.11 -22.41
N HIS A 118 5.40 15.68 -22.93
CA HIS A 118 5.12 15.87 -24.36
C HIS A 118 5.15 14.59 -25.20
N GLN A 119 4.89 13.44 -24.58
CA GLN A 119 4.85 12.14 -25.25
C GLN A 119 3.44 11.85 -25.77
N ARG A 120 3.07 12.48 -26.88
CA ARG A 120 1.76 12.32 -27.51
C ARG A 120 1.52 10.85 -27.89
N GLY A 121 0.34 10.32 -27.52
CA GLY A 121 -0.04 8.94 -27.84
C GLY A 121 0.56 7.88 -26.92
N PHE A 122 1.26 8.24 -25.84
CA PHE A 122 1.73 7.29 -24.84
C PHE A 122 0.56 6.66 -24.09
N HIS A 123 0.45 5.34 -24.13
CA HIS A 123 -0.48 4.55 -23.36
C HIS A 123 0.18 3.25 -22.89
N LEU A 124 -0.12 2.84 -21.70
CA LEU A 124 0.23 1.51 -21.22
C LEU A 124 -0.71 0.48 -21.84
N CYS A 125 -0.18 -0.34 -22.75
CA CYS A 125 -0.96 -1.37 -23.45
C CYS A 125 -0.54 -2.76 -22.99
N ILE A 126 -1.51 -3.63 -22.71
CA ILE A 126 -1.27 -4.98 -22.16
C ILE A 126 -0.41 -5.87 -23.05
N ASP A 127 -0.41 -5.64 -24.35
CA ASP A 127 0.32 -6.42 -25.36
C ASP A 127 1.76 -5.95 -25.59
N SER A 128 2.12 -4.72 -25.13
CA SER A 128 3.41 -4.09 -25.40
C SER A 128 4.08 -3.46 -24.18
N ILE A 129 3.41 -3.40 -23.03
CA ILE A 129 4.01 -2.89 -21.79
C ILE A 129 5.28 -3.68 -21.43
N THR A 130 6.35 -2.97 -21.13
CA THR A 130 7.67 -3.54 -20.83
C THR A 130 8.02 -3.46 -19.36
N ALA A 131 9.10 -4.13 -18.95
CA ALA A 131 9.67 -4.01 -17.61
C ALA A 131 10.14 -2.57 -17.33
N ASP A 132 10.58 -1.83 -18.34
CA ASP A 132 10.99 -0.44 -18.20
C ASP A 132 9.78 0.48 -17.98
N ASP A 133 8.66 0.26 -18.66
CA ASP A 133 7.42 1.00 -18.40
C ASP A 133 6.95 0.82 -16.95
N ILE A 134 7.08 -0.40 -16.41
CA ILE A 134 6.76 -0.67 -14.99
C ILE A 134 7.72 0.05 -14.06
N ARG A 135 9.00 0.14 -14.42
CA ARG A 135 10.05 0.84 -13.65
C ARG A 135 9.79 2.35 -13.65
N ASP A 136 9.47 2.90 -14.82
CA ASP A 136 9.13 4.32 -14.98
C ASP A 136 7.86 4.71 -14.24
N PHE A 137 6.82 3.87 -14.32
CA PHE A 137 5.59 4.09 -13.55
C PHE A 137 5.86 4.06 -12.03
N LYS A 138 6.68 3.13 -11.54
CA LYS A 138 7.08 3.10 -10.13
C LYS A 138 7.85 4.36 -9.73
N PHE A 139 8.81 4.78 -10.56
CA PHE A 139 9.59 5.99 -10.31
C PHE A 139 8.70 7.23 -10.28
N TRP A 140 7.78 7.35 -11.23
CA TRP A 140 6.80 8.44 -11.21
C TRP A 140 5.93 8.43 -9.95
N LEU A 141 5.46 7.26 -9.50
CA LEU A 141 4.71 7.14 -8.24
C LEU A 141 5.52 7.61 -7.03
N GLN A 142 6.82 7.36 -7.02
CA GLN A 142 7.74 7.79 -5.96
C GLN A 142 7.91 9.30 -5.94
N GLU A 143 8.06 9.92 -7.10
CA GLU A 143 8.38 11.33 -7.26
C GLU A 143 7.16 12.24 -7.38
N GLU A 144 5.95 11.67 -7.55
CA GLU A 144 4.72 12.44 -7.83
C GLU A 144 4.49 13.58 -6.84
N HIS A 145 4.79 13.39 -5.56
CA HIS A 145 4.66 14.43 -4.54
C HIS A 145 5.50 15.69 -4.82
N LYS A 146 6.62 15.56 -5.52
CA LYS A 146 7.47 16.69 -5.95
C LYS A 146 6.90 17.36 -7.20
N TYR A 147 6.27 16.58 -8.07
CA TYR A 147 5.70 17.10 -9.31
C TYR A 147 4.49 18.00 -9.07
N VAL A 148 3.80 17.87 -7.94
CA VAL A 148 2.67 18.74 -7.57
C VAL A 148 3.09 20.20 -7.52
N ASP A 149 4.24 20.49 -6.92
CA ASP A 149 4.77 21.85 -6.83
C ASP A 149 5.43 22.32 -8.15
N MET A 150 6.01 21.38 -8.90
CA MET A 150 6.68 21.68 -10.19
C MET A 150 5.68 21.93 -11.32
N TYR A 151 4.52 21.31 -11.30
CA TYR A 151 3.49 21.38 -12.35
C TYR A 151 2.10 21.67 -11.79
N PRO A 152 1.89 22.82 -11.12
CA PRO A 152 0.65 23.11 -10.40
C PRO A 152 -0.58 23.14 -11.30
N VAL A 153 -0.44 23.55 -12.55
CA VAL A 153 -1.54 23.57 -13.53
C VAL A 153 -2.03 22.16 -13.85
N PHE A 154 -1.11 21.20 -13.99
CA PHE A 154 -1.47 19.80 -14.22
C PHE A 154 -2.25 19.19 -13.04
N TYR A 155 -1.85 19.54 -11.81
CA TYR A 155 -2.45 18.99 -10.59
C TYR A 155 -3.61 19.81 -10.02
N GLN A 156 -4.02 20.91 -10.66
CA GLN A 156 -5.05 21.82 -10.11
C GLN A 156 -6.39 21.15 -9.79
N ASN A 157 -6.76 20.11 -10.54
CA ASN A 157 -8.01 19.36 -10.36
C ASN A 157 -7.83 18.04 -9.58
N GLU A 158 -6.61 17.74 -9.14
CA GLU A 158 -6.35 16.54 -8.37
C GLU A 158 -6.62 16.75 -6.88
N VAL A 159 -7.09 15.70 -6.21
CA VAL A 159 -7.26 15.74 -4.76
C VAL A 159 -5.88 15.76 -4.11
N ARG A 160 -5.46 16.91 -3.55
CA ARG A 160 -4.13 17.14 -2.94
C ARG A 160 -3.69 16.00 -2.02
N ARG A 161 -4.57 15.52 -1.16
CA ARG A 161 -4.30 14.39 -0.27
C ARG A 161 -3.77 13.15 -0.99
N ASN A 162 -4.15 12.92 -2.24
CA ASN A 162 -3.76 11.73 -3.00
C ASN A 162 -2.40 11.86 -3.68
N VAL A 163 -1.95 13.08 -3.94
CA VAL A 163 -0.78 13.37 -4.77
C VAL A 163 0.40 13.97 -3.99
N GLU A 164 0.14 14.76 -2.94
CA GLU A 164 1.19 15.41 -2.13
C GLU A 164 1.91 14.47 -1.15
N GLN A 165 1.37 13.28 -0.89
CA GLN A 165 1.97 12.38 0.09
C GLN A 165 3.12 11.56 -0.51
N VAL A 166 4.25 11.56 0.17
CA VAL A 166 5.34 10.61 -0.11
C VAL A 166 4.83 9.19 0.09
N ARG A 167 4.83 8.40 -0.99
CA ARG A 167 4.36 7.00 -0.91
C ARG A 167 5.42 6.10 -0.33
N SER A 168 4.99 5.19 0.54
CA SER A 168 5.85 4.13 1.01
C SER A 168 6.12 3.10 -0.09
N GLU A 169 7.26 2.42 0.00
CA GLU A 169 7.61 1.33 -0.94
C GLU A 169 6.53 0.22 -0.95
N ASN A 170 5.94 -0.11 0.22
CA ASN A 170 4.84 -1.08 0.29
C ASN A 170 3.60 -0.61 -0.47
N SER A 171 3.32 0.70 -0.47
CA SER A 171 2.20 1.28 -1.23
C SER A 171 2.45 1.21 -2.73
N MET A 172 3.67 1.51 -3.18
CA MET A 172 4.07 1.42 -4.59
C MET A 172 4.06 -0.04 -5.05
N SER A 173 4.66 -0.94 -4.30
CA SER A 173 4.60 -2.39 -4.56
C SER A 173 3.15 -2.88 -4.66
N GLY A 174 2.27 -2.41 -3.78
CA GLY A 174 0.84 -2.72 -3.83
C GLY A 174 0.17 -2.27 -5.12
N SER A 175 0.54 -1.09 -5.66
CA SER A 175 0.06 -0.62 -6.96
C SER A 175 0.55 -1.53 -8.10
N LEU A 176 1.82 -1.90 -8.10
CA LEU A 176 2.39 -2.81 -9.09
C LEU A 176 1.81 -4.23 -9.02
N TYR A 177 1.54 -4.75 -7.81
CA TYR A 177 0.86 -6.04 -7.64
C TYR A 177 -0.54 -6.02 -8.27
N ARG A 178 -1.28 -4.91 -8.20
CA ARG A 178 -2.60 -4.77 -8.85
C ARG A 178 -2.48 -4.76 -10.36
N VAL A 179 -1.51 -4.02 -10.92
CA VAL A 179 -1.20 -4.07 -12.37
C VAL A 179 -0.89 -5.51 -12.79
N ARG A 180 -0.01 -6.19 -12.06
CA ARG A 180 0.33 -7.60 -12.34
C ARG A 180 -0.88 -8.52 -12.29
N THR A 181 -1.79 -8.30 -11.35
CA THR A 181 -3.02 -9.08 -11.24
C THR A 181 -3.88 -8.95 -12.49
N VAL A 182 -4.07 -7.73 -12.98
CA VAL A 182 -4.84 -7.47 -14.20
C VAL A 182 -4.15 -8.06 -15.43
N ILE A 183 -2.85 -7.90 -15.59
CA ILE A 183 -2.10 -8.48 -16.71
C ILE A 183 -2.23 -10.02 -16.70
N LYS A 184 -2.06 -10.66 -15.54
CA LYS A 184 -2.26 -12.11 -15.41
C LYS A 184 -3.69 -12.54 -15.74
N TRP A 185 -4.68 -11.74 -15.38
CA TRP A 185 -6.06 -11.98 -15.74
C TRP A 185 -6.28 -11.86 -17.26
N CYS A 186 -5.66 -10.89 -17.92
CA CYS A 186 -5.69 -10.76 -19.39
C CYS A 186 -5.00 -11.94 -20.07
N ILE A 187 -3.85 -12.39 -19.57
CA ILE A 187 -3.14 -13.57 -20.09
C ILE A 187 -4.01 -14.82 -19.97
N LYS A 188 -4.65 -15.03 -18.82
CA LYS A 188 -5.55 -16.18 -18.61
C LYS A 188 -6.73 -16.19 -19.58
N ARG A 189 -7.15 -15.04 -20.07
CA ARG A 189 -8.23 -14.86 -21.06
C ARG A 189 -7.73 -14.93 -22.52
N GLY A 190 -6.45 -15.09 -22.74
CA GLY A 190 -5.86 -15.11 -24.08
C GLY A 190 -5.79 -13.75 -24.78
N LEU A 191 -6.03 -12.63 -24.05
CA LEU A 191 -6.00 -11.27 -24.61
C LEU A 191 -4.56 -10.82 -24.92
N THR A 192 -3.58 -11.34 -24.19
CA THR A 192 -2.15 -11.09 -24.41
C THR A 192 -1.33 -12.27 -23.95
N ARG A 193 -0.08 -12.36 -24.44
CA ARG A 193 0.98 -13.27 -23.91
C ARG A 193 2.09 -12.47 -23.21
N ASN A 194 2.02 -11.15 -23.27
CA ASN A 194 3.04 -10.27 -22.71
C ASN A 194 2.90 -10.19 -21.19
N ASN A 195 4.00 -10.44 -20.48
CA ASN A 195 4.09 -10.31 -19.03
C ASN A 195 5.35 -9.54 -18.64
N PRO A 196 5.30 -8.22 -18.43
CA PRO A 196 6.47 -7.43 -18.08
C PRO A 196 7.07 -7.83 -16.72
N PHE A 197 6.30 -8.52 -15.89
CA PHE A 197 6.76 -8.98 -14.58
C PHE A 197 7.62 -10.25 -14.60
N ASP A 198 7.83 -10.85 -15.75
CA ASP A 198 8.82 -11.92 -15.93
C ASP A 198 10.25 -11.35 -15.87
N GLN A 199 10.41 -10.07 -16.25
CA GLN A 199 11.67 -9.34 -16.22
C GLN A 199 11.73 -8.27 -15.14
N TYR A 200 10.61 -8.00 -14.42
CA TYR A 200 10.54 -7.03 -13.33
C TYR A 200 10.07 -7.66 -12.02
N GLN A 201 10.96 -7.71 -11.06
CA GLN A 201 10.63 -8.22 -9.72
C GLN A 201 10.07 -7.09 -8.83
N ILE A 202 8.83 -7.24 -8.40
CA ILE A 202 8.22 -6.32 -7.42
C ILE A 202 8.86 -6.56 -6.05
N ALA A 203 9.31 -5.48 -5.40
CA ALA A 203 9.87 -5.54 -4.07
C ALA A 203 8.87 -6.15 -3.07
N GLN A 204 9.34 -7.08 -2.24
CA GLN A 204 8.50 -7.69 -1.21
C GLN A 204 8.13 -6.65 -0.15
N PRO A 205 6.89 -6.66 0.35
CA PRO A 205 6.49 -5.78 1.44
C PRO A 205 7.34 -6.03 2.69
N MET A 206 7.87 -4.96 3.25
CA MET A 206 8.58 -5.00 4.53
C MET A 206 7.67 -4.47 5.63
N TYR A 207 7.73 -5.13 6.78
CA TYR A 207 6.97 -4.74 7.96
C TYR A 207 7.88 -4.84 9.18
N GLY A 208 7.83 -3.83 10.05
CA GLY A 208 8.52 -3.87 11.34
C GLY A 208 7.99 -4.99 12.25
N ASP A 209 8.71 -5.25 13.32
CA ASP A 209 8.28 -6.19 14.33
C ASP A 209 7.00 -5.69 15.03
N PRO A 210 6.06 -6.57 15.37
CA PRO A 210 4.85 -6.15 16.03
C PRO A 210 5.14 -5.72 17.48
N PHE A 211 4.66 -4.57 17.88
CA PHE A 211 4.62 -4.08 19.25
C PHE A 211 3.18 -4.13 19.80
N TYR A 212 3.04 -4.28 21.10
CA TYR A 212 1.76 -4.39 21.78
C TYR A 212 1.88 -3.94 23.25
N LEU A 213 0.77 -3.73 23.94
CA LEU A 213 0.76 -3.44 25.37
C LEU A 213 1.05 -4.71 26.18
N THR A 214 1.93 -4.64 27.18
CA THR A 214 2.05 -5.69 28.19
C THR A 214 0.75 -5.80 29.01
N LEU A 215 0.60 -6.86 29.78
CA LEU A 215 -0.57 -7.01 30.68
C LEU A 215 -0.65 -5.85 31.67
N GLU A 216 0.50 -5.42 32.22
CA GLU A 216 0.60 -4.30 33.16
C GLU A 216 0.22 -2.98 32.48
N GLU A 217 0.75 -2.69 31.29
CA GLU A 217 0.40 -1.50 30.51
C GLU A 217 -1.09 -1.48 30.15
N ARG A 218 -1.63 -2.64 29.74
CA ARG A 218 -3.07 -2.80 29.45
C ARG A 218 -3.92 -2.51 30.68
N ASP A 219 -3.56 -3.06 31.82
CA ASP A 219 -4.31 -2.89 33.05
C ASP A 219 -4.20 -1.46 33.60
N LYS A 220 -3.04 -0.82 33.45
CA LYS A 220 -2.87 0.61 33.72
C LYS A 220 -3.84 1.47 32.91
N VAL A 221 -4.06 1.16 31.62
CA VAL A 221 -5.05 1.83 30.78
C VAL A 221 -6.48 1.52 31.22
N TYR A 222 -6.76 0.26 31.56
CA TYR A 222 -8.11 -0.17 31.98
C TYR A 222 -8.59 0.57 33.23
N TYR A 223 -7.72 0.75 34.21
CA TYR A 223 -8.06 1.38 35.52
C TYR A 223 -7.81 2.90 35.53
N ALA A 224 -7.31 3.48 34.43
CA ALA A 224 -7.00 4.91 34.40
C ALA A 224 -8.25 5.77 34.62
N ASP A 225 -8.12 6.78 35.47
CA ASP A 225 -9.09 7.87 35.55
C ASP A 225 -8.86 8.83 34.41
N LEU A 226 -9.84 8.96 33.53
CA LEU A 226 -9.83 9.82 32.34
C LEU A 226 -10.83 10.98 32.48
N SER A 227 -11.35 11.26 33.65
CA SER A 227 -12.33 12.34 33.91
C SER A 227 -11.80 13.70 33.47
N GLY A 228 -10.49 13.95 33.63
CA GLY A 228 -9.83 15.17 33.19
C GLY A 228 -9.65 15.35 31.68
N MET A 229 -9.90 14.30 30.87
CA MET A 229 -9.74 14.39 29.41
C MET A 229 -11.04 14.72 28.66
N GLY A 230 -12.20 14.62 29.32
CA GLY A 230 -13.52 14.86 28.76
C GLY A 230 -14.34 13.58 28.53
N ALA A 231 -15.65 13.73 28.44
CA ALA A 231 -16.64 12.65 28.52
C ALA A 231 -16.49 11.52 27.48
N SER A 232 -15.90 11.78 26.33
CA SER A 232 -15.71 10.74 25.29
C SER A 232 -14.54 9.80 25.55
N TYR A 233 -13.54 10.19 26.35
CA TYR A 233 -12.33 9.39 26.52
C TYR A 233 -12.55 8.06 27.27
N PRO A 234 -13.35 8.01 28.36
CA PRO A 234 -13.70 6.73 28.98
C PRO A 234 -14.35 5.75 27.99
N VAL A 235 -15.22 6.24 27.11
CA VAL A 235 -15.88 5.41 26.10
C VAL A 235 -14.84 4.82 25.11
N TYR A 236 -13.93 5.65 24.59
CA TYR A 236 -12.87 5.15 23.69
C TYR A 236 -11.86 4.23 24.38
N ARG A 237 -11.58 4.46 25.68
CA ARG A 237 -10.82 3.52 26.50
C ARG A 237 -11.52 2.17 26.58
N ASP A 238 -12.79 2.14 26.89
CA ASP A 238 -13.55 0.91 27.04
C ASP A 238 -13.63 0.13 25.71
N ILE A 239 -13.84 0.83 24.59
CA ILE A 239 -13.81 0.24 23.25
C ILE A 239 -12.43 -0.39 22.97
N PHE A 240 -11.34 0.33 23.26
CA PHE A 240 -9.97 -0.15 23.07
C PHE A 240 -9.64 -1.33 23.98
N MET A 241 -10.05 -1.27 25.24
CA MET A 241 -9.85 -2.36 26.18
C MET A 241 -10.63 -3.61 25.79
N PHE A 242 -11.88 -3.45 25.40
CA PHE A 242 -12.68 -4.57 24.90
C PHE A 242 -12.04 -5.22 23.67
N GLN A 243 -11.55 -4.41 22.74
CA GLN A 243 -10.81 -4.92 21.58
C GLN A 243 -9.52 -5.63 21.98
N CYS A 244 -8.80 -5.17 23.01
CA CYS A 244 -7.62 -5.85 23.56
C CYS A 244 -7.97 -7.21 24.20
N LEU A 245 -9.20 -7.39 24.68
CA LEU A 245 -9.66 -8.59 25.37
C LEU A 245 -10.24 -9.65 24.43
N ILE A 246 -10.73 -9.26 23.26
CA ILE A 246 -11.31 -10.20 22.29
C ILE A 246 -10.52 -10.33 20.98
N GLY A 247 -9.54 -9.47 20.74
CA GLY A 247 -8.62 -9.55 19.61
C GLY A 247 -9.21 -9.34 18.21
N CYS A 248 -10.46 -8.88 18.08
CA CYS A 248 -11.11 -8.69 16.79
C CYS A 248 -10.51 -7.53 15.97
N ARG A 249 -10.77 -7.51 14.65
CA ARG A 249 -10.44 -6.34 13.82
C ARG A 249 -11.41 -5.20 14.13
N VAL A 250 -10.96 -3.96 13.95
CA VAL A 250 -11.80 -2.77 14.18
C VAL A 250 -13.08 -2.75 13.34
N SER A 251 -13.02 -3.24 12.11
CA SER A 251 -14.19 -3.38 11.23
C SER A 251 -15.23 -4.35 11.79
N ASP A 252 -14.76 -5.45 12.39
CA ASP A 252 -15.62 -6.45 12.99
C ASP A 252 -16.17 -5.88 14.31
N LEU A 253 -15.33 -5.28 15.16
CA LEU A 253 -15.73 -4.67 16.43
C LEU A 253 -16.91 -3.68 16.27
N ASN A 254 -16.83 -2.78 15.29
CA ASN A 254 -17.87 -1.76 15.07
C ASN A 254 -19.20 -2.33 14.57
N ARG A 255 -19.26 -3.63 14.27
CA ARG A 255 -20.45 -4.35 13.78
C ARG A 255 -21.03 -5.32 14.79
N LEU A 256 -20.31 -5.59 15.88
CA LEU A 256 -20.80 -6.49 16.92
C LEU A 256 -22.09 -5.94 17.54
N THR A 257 -23.03 -6.84 17.72
CA THR A 257 -24.31 -6.60 18.37
C THR A 257 -24.46 -7.51 19.57
N LYS A 258 -25.48 -7.30 20.40
CA LYS A 258 -25.80 -8.19 21.54
C LYS A 258 -26.06 -9.63 21.08
N ALA A 259 -26.60 -9.82 19.87
CA ALA A 259 -26.81 -11.15 19.30
C ALA A 259 -25.52 -11.94 19.05
N ASN A 260 -24.36 -11.27 19.05
CA ASN A 260 -23.06 -11.93 18.95
C ASN A 260 -22.56 -12.50 20.27
N ILE A 261 -23.29 -12.30 21.39
CA ILE A 261 -22.96 -12.91 22.68
C ILE A 261 -23.74 -14.21 22.81
N VAL A 262 -23.03 -15.34 22.79
CA VAL A 262 -23.58 -16.68 22.86
C VAL A 262 -22.80 -17.46 23.91
N ASP A 263 -23.47 -18.00 24.93
CA ASP A 263 -22.87 -18.81 26.01
C ASP A 263 -21.61 -18.19 26.63
N GLY A 264 -21.66 -16.88 26.93
CA GLY A 264 -20.53 -16.17 27.54
C GLY A 264 -19.34 -15.94 26.59
N CYS A 265 -19.53 -16.13 25.32
CA CYS A 265 -18.51 -15.89 24.24
C CYS A 265 -18.99 -14.83 23.27
N VAL A 266 -18.06 -14.09 22.67
CA VAL A 266 -18.31 -13.34 21.44
C VAL A 266 -18.15 -14.25 20.24
N GLU A 267 -19.19 -14.36 19.41
CA GLU A 267 -19.17 -15.14 18.15
C GLU A 267 -19.42 -14.25 16.95
N TYR A 268 -18.56 -14.36 15.94
CA TYR A 268 -18.72 -13.60 14.70
C TYR A 268 -17.94 -14.22 13.53
N ILE A 269 -18.37 -13.92 12.29
CA ILE A 269 -17.65 -14.27 11.08
C ILE A 269 -16.86 -13.02 10.62
N PRO A 270 -15.50 -13.09 10.55
CA PRO A 270 -14.69 -11.95 10.15
C PRO A 270 -14.97 -11.49 8.73
N GLN A 271 -15.27 -10.21 8.53
CA GLN A 271 -15.62 -9.64 7.21
C GLN A 271 -14.53 -9.84 6.16
N LYS A 272 -13.27 -9.68 6.55
CA LYS A 272 -12.13 -9.75 5.62
C LYS A 272 -11.95 -11.13 4.98
N THR A 273 -12.32 -12.18 5.68
CA THR A 273 -12.11 -13.57 5.24
C THR A 273 -13.42 -14.29 4.90
N LYS A 274 -14.56 -13.60 5.00
CA LYS A 274 -15.88 -14.20 4.79
C LYS A 274 -16.06 -14.87 3.42
N LEU A 275 -15.44 -14.31 2.37
CA LEU A 275 -15.53 -14.85 1.01
C LEU A 275 -14.55 -16.00 0.75
N GLU A 276 -13.47 -16.09 1.52
CA GLU A 276 -12.43 -17.11 1.34
C GLU A 276 -12.59 -18.27 2.31
N HIS A 277 -12.87 -17.95 3.59
CA HIS A 277 -13.06 -18.90 4.68
C HIS A 277 -14.12 -18.36 5.65
N ALA A 278 -15.31 -18.89 5.59
CA ALA A 278 -16.43 -18.51 6.48
C ALA A 278 -16.32 -19.17 7.87
N GLY A 279 -15.12 -19.15 8.48
CA GLY A 279 -14.94 -19.70 9.83
C GLY A 279 -15.50 -18.76 10.89
N THR A 280 -16.29 -19.29 11.84
CA THR A 280 -16.76 -18.56 13.00
C THR A 280 -15.62 -18.40 13.99
N VAL A 281 -15.38 -17.16 14.42
CA VAL A 281 -14.49 -16.85 15.55
C VAL A 281 -15.30 -16.86 16.81
N ARG A 282 -14.85 -17.59 17.82
CA ARG A 282 -15.46 -17.67 19.15
C ARG A 282 -14.42 -17.31 20.20
N VAL A 283 -14.72 -16.28 21.02
CA VAL A 283 -13.82 -15.79 22.07
C VAL A 283 -14.57 -15.73 23.39
N PRO A 284 -14.17 -16.53 24.39
CA PRO A 284 -14.74 -16.45 25.74
C PRO A 284 -14.49 -15.08 26.35
N LEU A 285 -15.51 -14.54 27.04
CA LEU A 285 -15.43 -13.25 27.71
C LEU A 285 -14.87 -13.44 29.12
N ASN A 286 -13.80 -12.73 29.44
CA ASN A 286 -13.31 -12.63 30.82
C ASN A 286 -14.07 -11.54 31.61
N GLN A 287 -13.86 -11.48 32.92
CA GLN A 287 -14.58 -10.55 33.78
C GLN A 287 -14.43 -9.09 33.34
N LYS A 288 -13.24 -8.64 32.96
CA LYS A 288 -13.03 -7.26 32.48
C LYS A 288 -13.84 -6.93 31.23
N ALA A 289 -14.00 -7.89 30.32
CA ALA A 289 -14.85 -7.74 29.17
C ALA A 289 -16.34 -7.66 29.53
N LEU A 290 -16.78 -8.48 30.44
CA LEU A 290 -18.14 -8.44 30.97
C LEU A 290 -18.43 -7.13 31.70
N ASP A 291 -17.51 -6.63 32.53
CA ASP A 291 -17.63 -5.35 33.23
C ASP A 291 -17.77 -4.17 32.24
N ILE A 292 -17.06 -4.23 31.09
CA ILE A 292 -17.21 -3.23 30.03
C ILE A 292 -18.60 -3.33 29.42
N LEU A 293 -19.06 -4.52 29.06
CA LEU A 293 -20.38 -4.71 28.45
C LEU A 293 -21.52 -4.27 29.37
N GLU A 294 -21.40 -4.50 30.67
CA GLU A 294 -22.40 -4.05 31.67
C GLU A 294 -22.56 -2.52 31.66
N ARG A 295 -21.50 -1.75 31.41
CA ARG A 295 -21.57 -0.27 31.28
C ARG A 295 -22.42 0.18 30.11
N TYR A 296 -22.57 -0.66 29.09
CA TYR A 296 -23.25 -0.33 27.81
C TYR A 296 -24.50 -1.22 27.60
N LYS A 297 -25.01 -1.85 28.65
CA LYS A 297 -26.16 -2.77 28.59
C LYS A 297 -27.44 -2.11 28.03
N ASP A 298 -27.59 -0.79 28.20
CA ASP A 298 -28.77 -0.03 27.80
C ASP A 298 -28.75 0.37 26.29
N LEU A 299 -27.67 0.07 25.56
CA LEU A 299 -27.69 0.20 24.11
C LEU A 299 -28.70 -0.81 23.51
N GLU A 300 -29.45 -0.40 22.50
CA GLU A 300 -30.51 -1.26 21.90
C GLU A 300 -29.92 -2.52 21.25
N GLU A 301 -29.15 -2.38 20.20
CA GLU A 301 -28.58 -3.50 19.42
C GLU A 301 -27.08 -3.60 19.54
N ALA A 302 -26.38 -2.45 19.48
CA ALA A 302 -24.94 -2.41 19.45
C ALA A 302 -24.33 -2.94 20.74
N LEU A 303 -23.23 -3.69 20.63
CA LEU A 303 -22.50 -4.18 21.78
C LEU A 303 -21.74 -3.06 22.51
N LEU A 304 -21.22 -2.09 21.76
CA LEU A 304 -20.48 -0.91 22.23
C LEU A 304 -20.93 0.34 21.47
N PRO A 305 -20.70 1.55 22.01
CA PRO A 305 -20.98 2.79 21.30
C PRO A 305 -20.30 2.85 19.94
N ARG A 306 -20.99 3.36 18.93
CA ARG A 306 -20.47 3.52 17.56
C ARG A 306 -19.36 4.58 17.53
N PHE A 307 -18.35 4.36 16.73
CA PHE A 307 -17.19 5.25 16.63
C PHE A 307 -16.70 5.38 15.17
N SER A 308 -16.04 6.50 14.87
CA SER A 308 -15.32 6.66 13.61
C SER A 308 -13.91 6.09 13.73
N HIS A 309 -13.43 5.44 12.68
CA HIS A 309 -12.08 4.85 12.66
C HIS A 309 -10.98 5.90 12.87
N PHE A 310 -11.13 7.08 12.27
CA PHE A 310 -10.18 8.19 12.43
C PHE A 310 -10.16 8.72 13.87
N GLY A 311 -11.34 9.01 14.43
CA GLY A 311 -11.46 9.47 15.81
C GLY A 311 -10.90 8.48 16.82
N TYR A 312 -11.15 7.19 16.60
CA TYR A 312 -10.65 6.13 17.45
C TYR A 312 -9.12 6.06 17.50
N ASN A 313 -8.43 6.08 16.34
CA ASN A 313 -6.96 6.09 16.35
C ASN A 313 -6.37 7.30 17.05
N LYS A 314 -6.97 8.48 16.89
CA LYS A 314 -6.54 9.71 17.58
C LYS A 314 -6.68 9.55 19.09
N LYS A 315 -7.86 9.11 19.56
CA LYS A 315 -8.17 8.93 20.98
C LYS A 315 -7.29 7.87 21.67
N ILE A 316 -6.99 6.76 20.99
CA ILE A 316 -6.05 5.75 21.52
C ILE A 316 -4.70 6.40 21.86
N LYS A 317 -4.13 7.17 20.94
CA LYS A 317 -2.83 7.83 21.13
C LYS A 317 -2.85 8.81 22.31
N GLU A 318 -3.91 9.62 22.39
CA GLU A 318 -4.09 10.60 23.45
C GLU A 318 -4.27 9.92 24.83
N ILE A 319 -5.05 8.83 24.91
CA ILE A 319 -5.24 8.05 26.14
C ILE A 319 -3.91 7.43 26.59
N LEU A 320 -3.20 6.75 25.68
CA LEU A 320 -1.93 6.09 26.02
C LEU A 320 -0.89 7.11 26.50
N LYS A 321 -0.82 8.28 25.85
CA LYS A 321 0.05 9.38 26.29
C LYS A 321 -0.32 9.89 27.68
N TYR A 322 -1.60 10.13 27.93
CA TYR A 322 -2.10 10.62 29.23
C TYR A 322 -1.81 9.63 30.37
N VAL A 323 -1.97 8.35 30.10
CA VAL A 323 -1.70 7.27 31.07
C VAL A 323 -0.20 7.01 31.25
N GLY A 324 0.68 7.63 30.44
CA GLY A 324 2.13 7.47 30.51
C GLY A 324 2.60 6.11 29.97
N ILE A 325 2.05 5.67 28.84
CA ILE A 325 2.55 4.51 28.08
C ILE A 325 3.51 5.02 27.03
N ASP A 326 4.70 5.40 27.44
CA ASP A 326 5.72 6.09 26.67
C ASP A 326 6.93 5.19 26.31
N ARG A 327 6.87 3.92 26.64
CA ARG A 327 7.91 2.93 26.32
C ARG A 327 8.30 3.04 24.85
N MET A 328 9.62 3.12 24.57
CA MET A 328 10.15 3.15 23.23
C MET A 328 9.97 1.81 22.54
N VAL A 329 9.43 1.84 21.33
CA VAL A 329 9.27 0.67 20.46
C VAL A 329 9.96 0.92 19.13
N ARG A 330 10.57 -0.11 18.57
CA ARG A 330 11.15 -0.05 17.24
C ARG A 330 10.07 -0.21 16.19
N VAL A 331 10.05 0.67 15.23
CA VAL A 331 9.11 0.64 14.10
C VAL A 331 9.87 0.88 12.80
N LEU A 332 9.52 0.15 11.78
CA LEU A 332 10.03 0.40 10.45
C LEU A 332 9.34 1.67 9.90
N ASP A 333 10.12 2.71 9.62
CA ASP A 333 9.57 3.88 8.93
C ASP A 333 9.13 3.46 7.52
N PRO A 334 7.85 3.69 7.15
CA PRO A 334 7.34 3.20 5.87
C PRO A 334 7.93 3.91 4.65
N LYS A 335 8.56 5.09 4.85
CA LYS A 335 9.13 5.91 3.78
C LYS A 335 10.62 5.61 3.58
N THR A 336 11.40 5.70 4.67
CA THR A 336 12.86 5.50 4.62
C THR A 336 13.26 4.04 4.72
N ARG A 337 12.39 3.16 5.24
CA ARG A 337 12.67 1.77 5.60
C ARG A 337 13.71 1.60 6.70
N GLU A 338 13.98 2.65 7.42
CA GLU A 338 14.87 2.63 8.57
C GLU A 338 14.12 2.17 9.83
N ASP A 339 14.83 1.51 10.72
CA ASP A 339 14.32 1.09 12.02
C ASP A 339 14.47 2.26 12.99
N VAL A 340 13.36 2.89 13.34
CA VAL A 340 13.32 4.08 14.21
C VAL A 340 12.65 3.76 15.54
N ALA A 341 13.20 4.28 16.63
CA ALA A 341 12.59 4.19 17.95
C ALA A 341 11.57 5.32 18.14
N ARG A 342 10.35 4.97 18.56
CA ARG A 342 9.30 5.93 18.87
C ARG A 342 8.55 5.53 20.14
N PRO A 343 8.00 6.48 20.89
CA PRO A 343 7.12 6.16 22.02
C PRO A 343 5.89 5.37 21.54
N LEU A 344 5.49 4.34 22.28
CA LEU A 344 4.39 3.45 21.89
C LEU A 344 3.10 4.23 21.62
N TYR A 345 2.78 5.26 22.41
CA TYR A 345 1.58 6.07 22.20
C TYR A 345 1.54 6.77 20.83
N GLU A 346 2.68 7.14 20.24
CA GLU A 346 2.73 7.80 18.92
C GLU A 346 2.37 6.86 17.78
N VAL A 347 2.73 5.59 17.90
CA VAL A 347 2.60 4.59 16.84
C VAL A 347 1.43 3.64 17.07
N ALA A 348 0.75 3.75 18.22
CA ALA A 348 -0.42 2.95 18.53
C ALA A 348 -1.58 3.24 17.56
N THR A 349 -2.31 2.18 17.24
CA THR A 349 -3.48 2.20 16.37
C THR A 349 -4.52 1.23 16.90
N THR A 350 -5.71 1.20 16.30
CA THR A 350 -6.72 0.17 16.55
C THR A 350 -6.17 -1.25 16.39
N HIS A 351 -5.17 -1.42 15.52
CA HIS A 351 -4.52 -2.72 15.33
C HIS A 351 -3.62 -3.12 16.49
N THR A 352 -3.18 -2.16 17.31
CA THR A 352 -2.41 -2.41 18.55
C THR A 352 -3.24 -3.20 19.55
N ALA A 353 -4.56 -2.95 19.66
CA ALA A 353 -5.45 -3.74 20.53
C ALA A 353 -5.42 -5.25 20.17
N ARG A 354 -5.57 -5.55 18.87
CA ARG A 354 -5.49 -6.93 18.39
C ARG A 354 -4.11 -7.55 18.60
N LYS A 355 -3.03 -6.78 18.40
CA LYS A 355 -1.67 -7.22 18.70
C LYS A 355 -1.49 -7.50 20.20
N THR A 356 -2.11 -6.69 21.08
CA THR A 356 -2.09 -6.87 22.52
C THR A 356 -2.75 -8.20 22.94
N PHE A 357 -3.91 -8.52 22.35
CA PHE A 357 -4.56 -9.82 22.58
C PHE A 357 -3.64 -10.99 22.19
N ILE A 358 -3.16 -10.97 20.95
CA ILE A 358 -2.36 -12.09 20.42
C ILE A 358 -1.01 -12.20 21.13
N GLY A 359 -0.30 -11.07 21.33
CA GLY A 359 1.04 -11.08 21.92
C GLY A 359 1.05 -11.59 23.35
N ASN A 360 0.09 -11.15 24.18
CA ASN A 360 -0.01 -11.61 25.56
C ASN A 360 -0.46 -13.07 25.68
N LEU A 361 -1.38 -13.53 24.83
CA LEU A 361 -1.76 -14.94 24.79
C LEU A 361 -0.61 -15.81 24.32
N TYR A 362 0.15 -15.37 23.32
CA TYR A 362 1.27 -16.14 22.79
C TYR A 362 2.39 -16.34 23.82
N LYS A 363 2.60 -15.39 24.74
CA LYS A 363 3.52 -15.54 25.88
C LYS A 363 3.10 -16.66 26.83
N GLN A 364 1.79 -16.84 27.05
CA GLN A 364 1.26 -17.79 28.03
C GLN A 364 0.95 -19.16 27.42
N VAL A 365 0.40 -19.18 26.20
CA VAL A 365 -0.05 -20.40 25.53
C VAL A 365 0.75 -20.57 24.24
N LYS A 366 1.67 -21.54 24.22
CA LYS A 366 2.57 -21.80 23.09
C LYS A 366 1.86 -22.51 21.90
N ASP A 367 0.52 -22.52 21.87
CA ASP A 367 -0.25 -23.04 20.74
C ASP A 367 -0.73 -21.93 19.81
N PRO A 368 -0.04 -21.72 18.68
CA PRO A 368 -0.41 -20.70 17.70
C PRO A 368 -1.77 -20.96 17.04
N ASN A 369 -2.22 -22.21 16.93
CA ASN A 369 -3.47 -22.54 16.26
C ASN A 369 -4.68 -22.17 17.10
N LEU A 370 -4.61 -22.41 18.43
CA LEU A 370 -5.63 -21.98 19.36
C LEU A 370 -5.80 -20.45 19.35
N ILE A 371 -4.69 -19.69 19.38
CA ILE A 371 -4.74 -18.22 19.32
C ILE A 371 -5.23 -17.73 17.96
N ALA A 372 -4.82 -18.41 16.88
CA ALA A 372 -5.28 -18.08 15.52
C ALA A 372 -6.79 -18.26 15.37
N SER A 373 -7.37 -19.34 15.93
CA SER A 373 -8.82 -19.58 15.91
C SER A 373 -9.61 -18.47 16.60
N MET A 374 -9.15 -18.01 17.77
CA MET A 374 -9.78 -16.91 18.53
C MET A 374 -9.57 -15.53 17.85
N SER A 375 -8.49 -15.35 17.11
CA SER A 375 -8.20 -14.08 16.45
C SER A 375 -8.65 -14.04 14.99
N GLY A 376 -9.18 -15.12 14.41
CA GLY A 376 -9.60 -15.18 13.02
C GLY A 376 -8.44 -15.01 12.03
N HIS A 377 -7.28 -15.59 12.31
CA HIS A 377 -6.20 -15.80 11.37
C HIS A 377 -6.34 -17.17 10.72
N SER A 378 -6.08 -17.25 9.42
CA SER A 378 -5.96 -18.53 8.75
C SER A 378 -4.71 -19.28 9.21
N GLU A 379 -4.78 -20.59 9.20
CA GLU A 379 -3.63 -21.46 9.49
C GLU A 379 -2.47 -21.13 8.53
N GLY A 380 -1.24 -21.13 9.03
CA GLY A 380 -0.05 -20.77 8.24
C GLY A 380 0.07 -19.30 7.86
N SER A 381 -0.80 -18.41 8.38
CA SER A 381 -0.79 -16.98 8.06
C SER A 381 0.58 -16.33 8.34
N ARG A 382 1.20 -15.74 7.28
CA ARG A 382 2.42 -14.94 7.42
C ARG A 382 2.26 -13.78 8.40
N ALA A 383 1.07 -13.21 8.52
CA ALA A 383 0.76 -12.15 9.48
C ALA A 383 0.85 -12.67 10.91
N PHE A 384 0.38 -13.90 11.17
CA PHE A 384 0.47 -14.54 12.48
C PHE A 384 1.90 -14.98 12.81
N ALA A 385 2.65 -15.50 11.83
CA ALA A 385 4.05 -15.92 12.02
C ALA A 385 4.96 -14.82 12.58
N ARG A 386 4.60 -13.53 12.37
CA ARG A 386 5.36 -12.38 12.92
C ARG A 386 5.30 -12.31 14.43
N TYR A 387 4.23 -12.81 15.05
CA TYR A 387 4.13 -12.87 16.52
C TYR A 387 5.09 -13.89 17.16
N ARG A 388 5.58 -14.85 16.38
CA ARG A 388 6.60 -15.81 16.84
C ARG A 388 7.98 -15.19 17.06
N LYS A 389 8.22 -13.99 16.54
CA LYS A 389 9.51 -13.29 16.64
C LYS A 389 9.63 -12.43 17.90
N ILE A 390 8.55 -12.28 18.68
CA ILE A 390 8.43 -11.19 19.66
C ILE A 390 9.12 -11.48 20.98
N ASP A 391 9.45 -12.74 21.29
CA ASP A 391 9.83 -13.07 22.63
C ASP A 391 11.32 -13.38 22.83
N ASP A 392 12.09 -12.32 23.15
CA ASP A 392 13.50 -12.50 23.57
C ASP A 392 13.58 -13.20 24.94
N GLU A 393 12.53 -13.12 25.81
CA GLU A 393 12.46 -13.90 27.04
C GLU A 393 12.28 -15.38 26.73
N MET A 394 11.36 -15.74 25.82
CA MET A 394 11.23 -17.13 25.37
C MET A 394 12.51 -17.67 24.71
N LYS A 395 13.22 -16.83 23.95
CA LYS A 395 14.50 -17.24 23.38
C LYS A 395 15.55 -17.51 24.46
N LYS A 396 15.59 -16.66 25.50
CA LYS A 396 16.46 -16.87 26.67
C LYS A 396 16.10 -18.15 27.42
N GLU A 397 14.81 -18.36 27.67
CA GLU A 397 14.32 -19.60 28.30
C GLU A 397 14.72 -20.83 27.49
N LEU A 398 14.55 -20.78 26.15
CA LEU A 398 14.93 -21.89 25.28
C LEU A 398 16.46 -22.14 25.28
N VAL A 399 17.27 -21.08 25.30
CA VAL A 399 18.74 -21.23 25.39
C VAL A 399 19.15 -21.80 26.73
N ASN A 400 18.50 -21.39 27.84
CA ASN A 400 18.77 -21.93 29.18
C ASN A 400 18.41 -23.44 29.33
N LEU A 401 17.62 -24.01 28.40
CA LEU A 401 17.37 -25.45 28.33
C LEU A 401 18.57 -26.24 27.78
N LEU A 402 19.60 -25.57 27.28
CA LEU A 402 20.81 -26.19 26.73
C LEU A 402 21.92 -26.26 27.79
N ASP A 403 21.76 -25.60 28.94
CA ASP A 403 22.61 -25.68 30.12
C ASP A 403 22.21 -26.86 31.02
#